data_0381a3e21a93ef67ef8b5415404a3572
#
_entry.id   0381a3e21a93ef67ef8b5415404a3572
#
_cell.length_a   1.000
_cell.length_b   1.000
_cell.length_c   1.000
_cell.angle_alpha   90.00
_cell.angle_beta   90.00
_cell.angle_gamma   90.00
#
_symmetry.space_group_name_H-M   'P 1'
#
loop_
_entity.id
_entity.type
_entity.pdbx_description
1 polymer ?
#
loop_
_entity_poly.entity_id
_entity_poly.type
_entity_poly.pdbx_seq_one_letter_code
_entity_poly.pdbx_strand_id
1 'polypeptide(L)'
;MIHSVMKTTLALLTSLAFATTAQAGEDYSAKGGKEVIIPPAPTCLWSWFAGGSVGEVTGDWDAEIYTLHVGAEYKCPGSNCSQSVYLEVGFTEDDETLYYPDSDITSSVVLRAHDFEVEIIPITLNYKYECALTGSLNWYAGAGAGIALVDASTKGPVVNTSDDDTAFYAHIFAGLVYNISESFEVFGGARFVFMDDVFGADSPLDEEVHYELGGRFNF
;
A
#
# COMPACT_ATOMS: atom_id res chain seq x y z
N MET A 1 1.84 26.33 -14.69
CA MET A 1 2.58 25.71 -15.82
C MET A 1 2.82 24.20 -15.56
N ILE A 2 2.54 23.70 -14.38
CA ILE A 2 2.73 22.30 -13.93
C ILE A 2 1.56 21.38 -14.35
N HIS A 3 0.36 21.93 -14.50
CA HIS A 3 -0.86 21.15 -14.89
C HIS A 3 -0.83 20.51 -16.30
N SER A 4 0.13 20.89 -17.16
CA SER A 4 0.22 20.33 -18.51
C SER A 4 1.09 19.09 -18.61
N VAL A 5 1.98 18.84 -17.63
CA VAL A 5 2.92 17.70 -17.66
C VAL A 5 2.24 16.41 -17.15
N MET A 6 1.33 16.54 -16.18
CA MET A 6 0.66 15.40 -15.55
C MET A 6 -0.30 14.65 -16.48
N LYS A 7 -0.89 15.32 -17.47
CA LYS A 7 -1.82 14.69 -18.43
C LYS A 7 -1.11 13.81 -19.46
N THR A 8 0.19 13.97 -19.66
CA THR A 8 0.96 13.21 -20.65
C THR A 8 1.58 11.94 -20.07
N THR A 9 1.81 11.89 -18.75
CA THR A 9 2.42 10.73 -18.08
C THR A 9 1.43 9.59 -17.83
N LEU A 10 0.15 9.89 -17.65
CA LEU A 10 -0.89 8.87 -17.42
C LEU A 10 -1.20 8.03 -18.68
N ALA A 11 -0.89 8.55 -19.87
CA ALA A 11 -1.11 7.85 -21.14
C ALA A 11 -0.03 6.81 -21.47
N LEU A 12 1.13 6.83 -20.79
CA LEU A 12 2.24 5.91 -21.07
C LEU A 12 2.19 4.62 -20.23
N LEU A 13 1.42 4.57 -19.16
CA LEU A 13 1.32 3.40 -18.27
C LEU A 13 0.30 2.36 -18.72
N THR A 14 -0.55 2.67 -19.71
CA THR A 14 -1.59 1.74 -20.19
C THR A 14 -1.17 0.84 -21.34
N SER A 15 0.09 0.89 -21.82
CA SER A 15 0.55 0.11 -22.96
C SER A 15 1.47 -1.07 -22.63
N LEU A 16 1.60 -1.48 -21.36
CA LEU A 16 2.18 -2.80 -21.03
C LEU A 16 1.12 -3.89 -21.21
N ALA A 17 0.65 -4.03 -22.45
CA ALA A 17 -0.22 -5.11 -22.87
C ALA A 17 0.52 -6.44 -22.75
N PHE A 18 -0.12 -7.36 -22.08
CA PHE A 18 0.20 -8.78 -21.98
C PHE A 18 0.49 -9.38 -23.36
N ALA A 19 1.75 -9.54 -23.71
CA ALA A 19 2.17 -10.39 -24.79
C ALA A 19 2.16 -11.83 -24.29
N THR A 20 0.99 -12.47 -24.27
CA THR A 20 0.89 -13.93 -24.17
C THR A 20 1.39 -14.49 -25.49
N THR A 21 2.62 -14.95 -25.52
CA THR A 21 3.11 -15.78 -26.63
C THR A 21 2.43 -17.15 -26.51
N ALA A 22 1.39 -17.36 -27.31
CA ALA A 22 0.88 -18.70 -27.59
C ALA A 22 1.95 -19.41 -28.41
N GLN A 23 2.71 -20.30 -27.79
CA GLN A 23 3.57 -21.23 -28.50
C GLN A 23 2.68 -22.36 -29.03
N ALA A 24 2.44 -22.34 -30.35
CA ALA A 24 1.85 -23.46 -31.05
C ALA A 24 2.86 -24.62 -31.02
N GLY A 25 2.47 -25.73 -30.41
CA GLY A 25 3.27 -26.94 -30.43
C GLY A 25 3.36 -27.50 -31.84
N GLU A 26 4.57 -27.81 -32.28
CA GLU A 26 4.78 -28.57 -33.54
C GLU A 26 4.33 -30.02 -33.38
N ASP A 27 3.42 -30.46 -34.24
CA ASP A 27 3.03 -31.87 -34.37
C ASP A 27 4.21 -32.72 -34.85
N TYR A 28 4.87 -33.39 -33.93
CA TYR A 28 5.83 -34.46 -34.25
C TYR A 28 5.08 -35.74 -34.55
N SER A 29 4.94 -36.06 -35.82
CA SER A 29 4.50 -37.38 -36.30
C SER A 29 5.64 -38.42 -36.13
N ALA A 30 5.68 -39.10 -35.00
CA ALA A 30 6.64 -40.15 -34.74
C ALA A 30 6.08 -41.53 -35.22
N LYS A 31 6.65 -42.03 -36.29
CA LYS A 31 6.52 -43.45 -36.63
C LYS A 31 7.21 -44.33 -35.57
N GLY A 32 6.42 -45.08 -34.80
CA GLY A 32 6.85 -46.32 -34.14
C GLY A 32 7.90 -46.20 -33.04
N GLY A 33 7.75 -45.29 -32.09
CA GLY A 33 8.53 -45.19 -30.87
C GLY A 33 7.64 -45.35 -29.64
N LYS A 34 8.16 -45.89 -28.55
CA LYS A 34 7.51 -45.88 -27.23
C LYS A 34 7.03 -44.44 -26.96
N GLU A 35 5.73 -44.33 -26.66
CA GLU A 35 5.09 -43.08 -26.28
C GLU A 35 5.86 -42.50 -25.07
N VAL A 36 6.67 -41.52 -25.30
CA VAL A 36 7.35 -40.76 -24.23
C VAL A 36 6.29 -39.82 -23.67
N ILE A 37 5.70 -40.22 -22.55
CA ILE A 37 4.80 -39.33 -21.78
C ILE A 37 5.67 -38.19 -21.28
N ILE A 38 5.67 -37.10 -22.02
CA ILE A 38 6.29 -35.84 -21.57
C ILE A 38 5.34 -35.25 -20.53
N PRO A 39 5.75 -35.16 -19.26
CA PRO A 39 4.90 -34.53 -18.25
C PRO A 39 4.58 -33.10 -18.73
N PRO A 40 3.32 -32.66 -18.54
CA PRO A 40 2.95 -31.30 -18.91
C PRO A 40 3.89 -30.31 -18.24
N ALA A 41 4.30 -29.30 -18.99
CA ALA A 41 5.14 -28.24 -18.45
C ALA A 41 4.48 -27.63 -17.21
N PRO A 42 5.22 -27.39 -16.14
CA PRO A 42 4.66 -26.82 -14.93
C PRO A 42 4.02 -25.46 -15.23
N THR A 43 2.72 -25.35 -14.96
CA THR A 43 1.97 -24.12 -15.17
C THR A 43 2.11 -23.21 -13.96
N CYS A 44 2.32 -21.92 -14.20
CA CYS A 44 2.28 -20.92 -13.14
C CYS A 44 0.88 -20.82 -12.55
N LEU A 45 0.77 -20.62 -11.25
CA LEU A 45 -0.48 -20.63 -10.52
C LEU A 45 -0.71 -19.28 -9.84
N TRP A 46 -1.99 -18.93 -9.72
CA TRP A 46 -2.46 -17.87 -8.86
C TRP A 46 -2.92 -18.47 -7.52
N SER A 47 -2.50 -17.87 -6.43
CA SER A 47 -2.98 -18.16 -5.08
C SER A 47 -3.53 -16.88 -4.45
N TRP A 48 -4.60 -17.00 -3.68
CA TRP A 48 -5.17 -15.87 -2.97
C TRP A 48 -4.51 -15.72 -1.60
N PHE A 49 -4.49 -14.48 -1.12
CA PHE A 49 -4.02 -14.19 0.23
C PHE A 49 -4.81 -13.05 0.86
N ALA A 50 -4.80 -13.02 2.19
CA ALA A 50 -5.29 -11.92 3.00
C ALA A 50 -4.33 -11.68 4.17
N GLY A 51 -4.21 -10.44 4.60
CA GLY A 51 -3.31 -10.09 5.67
C GLY A 51 -3.56 -8.69 6.22
N GLY A 52 -2.69 -8.27 7.13
CA GLY A 52 -2.71 -6.94 7.69
C GLY A 52 -1.38 -6.59 8.32
N SER A 53 -1.19 -5.30 8.57
CA SER A 53 -0.01 -4.78 9.25
C SER A 53 -0.38 -3.68 10.24
N VAL A 54 0.56 -3.45 11.14
CA VAL A 54 0.61 -2.26 11.99
C VAL A 54 1.92 -1.56 11.67
N GLY A 55 1.91 -0.25 11.71
CA GLY A 55 3.07 0.57 11.40
C GLY A 55 3.05 1.87 12.17
N GLU A 56 4.14 2.60 12.04
CA GLU A 56 4.36 3.90 12.64
C GLU A 56 4.84 4.86 11.55
N VAL A 57 4.27 6.03 11.50
CA VAL A 57 4.71 7.14 10.66
C VAL A 57 5.85 7.83 11.40
N THR A 58 6.97 8.03 10.73
CA THR A 58 8.11 8.75 11.31
C THR A 58 8.30 10.07 10.60
N GLY A 59 8.25 11.15 11.33
CA GLY A 59 8.37 12.50 10.80
C GLY A 59 7.87 13.50 11.82
N ASP A 60 7.22 14.54 11.32
CA ASP A 60 6.58 15.55 12.15
C ASP A 60 5.24 15.05 12.74
N TRP A 61 4.77 13.89 12.27
CA TRP A 61 3.49 13.29 12.64
C TRP A 61 3.71 11.86 13.16
N ASP A 62 3.70 11.70 14.50
CA ASP A 62 3.85 10.42 15.18
C ASP A 62 2.49 9.71 15.29
N ALA A 63 2.04 9.08 14.22
CA ALA A 63 0.77 8.36 14.19
C ALA A 63 0.94 6.87 13.90
N GLU A 64 0.07 6.05 14.48
CA GLU A 64 -0.02 4.63 14.16
C GLU A 64 -0.85 4.41 12.90
N ILE A 65 -0.41 3.51 12.04
CA ILE A 65 -1.16 3.07 10.87
C ILE A 65 -1.48 1.58 10.95
N TYR A 66 -2.73 1.25 10.71
CA TYR A 66 -3.23 -0.11 10.61
C TYR A 66 -3.66 -0.39 9.19
N THR A 67 -3.26 -1.53 8.60
CA THR A 67 -3.69 -1.89 7.26
C THR A 67 -4.31 -3.27 7.19
N LEU A 68 -5.25 -3.44 6.27
CA LEU A 68 -5.79 -4.73 5.85
C LEU A 68 -5.65 -4.85 4.35
N HIS A 69 -5.24 -6.02 3.87
CA HIS A 69 -5.07 -6.25 2.45
C HIS A 69 -5.55 -7.63 2.01
N VAL A 70 -6.02 -7.70 0.76
CA VAL A 70 -6.44 -8.93 0.10
C VAL A 70 -6.01 -8.89 -1.36
N GLY A 71 -5.49 -10.01 -1.86
CA GLY A 71 -5.01 -10.06 -3.24
C GLY A 71 -4.68 -11.44 -3.75
N ALA A 72 -3.99 -11.45 -4.88
CA ALA A 72 -3.55 -12.66 -5.53
C ALA A 72 -2.06 -12.59 -5.86
N GLU A 73 -1.38 -13.71 -5.65
CA GLU A 73 0.03 -13.91 -5.94
C GLU A 73 0.18 -14.86 -7.13
N TYR A 74 1.03 -14.48 -8.08
CA TYR A 74 1.39 -15.27 -9.24
C TYR A 74 2.78 -15.85 -9.07
N LYS A 75 2.88 -17.16 -9.04
CA LYS A 75 4.13 -17.89 -8.85
C LYS A 75 4.28 -19.01 -9.86
N CYS A 76 5.48 -19.11 -10.44
CA CYS A 76 5.84 -20.16 -11.36
C CYS A 76 6.69 -21.22 -10.67
N PRO A 77 6.41 -22.52 -10.86
CA PRO A 77 7.25 -23.59 -10.35
C PRO A 77 8.69 -23.48 -10.85
N GLY A 78 9.64 -23.54 -9.92
CA GLY A 78 11.07 -23.36 -10.21
C GLY A 78 11.54 -21.92 -10.31
N SER A 79 10.65 -20.93 -10.18
CA SER A 79 11.02 -19.52 -9.98
C SER A 79 11.31 -19.25 -8.52
N ASN A 80 12.36 -18.50 -8.26
CA ASN A 80 12.66 -17.98 -6.92
C ASN A 80 11.91 -16.67 -6.63
N CYS A 81 11.11 -16.18 -7.59
CA CYS A 81 10.39 -14.93 -7.48
C CYS A 81 8.90 -15.10 -7.77
N SER A 82 8.08 -14.28 -7.14
CA SER A 82 6.65 -14.16 -7.33
C SER A 82 6.23 -12.71 -7.53
N GLN A 83 5.01 -12.50 -7.99
CA GLN A 83 4.40 -11.20 -8.22
C GLN A 83 3.01 -11.21 -7.59
N SER A 84 2.64 -10.12 -6.95
CA SER A 84 1.31 -10.01 -6.35
C SER A 84 0.64 -8.70 -6.73
N VAL A 85 -0.68 -8.76 -6.85
CA VAL A 85 -1.55 -7.60 -6.95
C VAL A 85 -2.58 -7.67 -5.83
N TYR A 86 -2.75 -6.59 -5.07
CA TYR A 86 -3.66 -6.57 -3.93
C TYR A 86 -4.27 -5.20 -3.68
N LEU A 87 -5.47 -5.22 -3.14
CA LEU A 87 -6.15 -4.06 -2.60
C LEU A 87 -5.79 -3.94 -1.11
N GLU A 88 -5.52 -2.73 -0.67
CA GLU A 88 -5.21 -2.40 0.72
C GLU A 88 -6.07 -1.24 1.17
N VAL A 89 -6.55 -1.34 2.41
CA VAL A 89 -7.22 -0.27 3.14
C VAL A 89 -6.43 -0.01 4.40
N GLY A 90 -6.02 1.21 4.61
CA GLY A 90 -5.36 1.67 5.83
C GLY A 90 -6.31 2.48 6.71
N PHE A 91 -5.90 2.67 7.95
CA PHE A 91 -6.53 3.55 8.93
C PHE A 91 -5.43 4.18 9.77
N THR A 92 -5.43 5.50 9.88
CA THR A 92 -4.56 6.25 10.78
C THR A 92 -5.33 7.42 11.36
N GLU A 93 -5.08 7.72 12.62
CA GLU A 93 -5.75 8.77 13.38
C GLU A 93 -4.70 9.49 14.23
N ASP A 94 -4.79 10.80 14.29
CA ASP A 94 -3.96 11.63 15.16
C ASP A 94 -4.82 12.64 15.91
N ASP A 95 -4.56 12.77 17.22
CA ASP A 95 -5.24 13.66 18.14
C ASP A 95 -4.27 14.70 18.68
N GLU A 96 -4.43 15.96 18.35
CA GLU A 96 -3.64 17.06 18.92
C GLU A 96 -4.52 18.07 19.68
N THR A 97 -4.15 18.33 20.94
CA THR A 97 -4.80 19.38 21.74
C THR A 97 -4.00 20.66 21.73
N LEU A 98 -4.51 21.68 21.04
CA LEU A 98 -3.91 23.01 20.99
C LEU A 98 -4.57 23.98 21.96
N TYR A 99 -3.74 24.76 22.68
CA TYR A 99 -4.19 25.76 23.63
C TYR A 99 -4.02 27.18 23.04
N TYR A 100 -5.13 27.83 22.73
CA TYR A 100 -5.11 29.23 22.24
C TYR A 100 -5.49 30.22 23.35
N PRO A 101 -4.78 31.37 23.46
CA PRO A 101 -5.20 32.43 24.37
C PRO A 101 -6.47 33.10 23.84
N ASP A 102 -7.51 33.15 24.69
CA ASP A 102 -8.72 33.90 24.38
C ASP A 102 -8.44 35.41 24.48
N SER A 103 -8.56 36.13 23.38
CA SER A 103 -8.20 37.53 23.24
C SER A 103 -9.23 38.53 23.81
N ASP A 104 -10.38 38.03 24.29
CA ASP A 104 -11.51 38.91 24.67
C ASP A 104 -11.57 39.31 26.14
N ILE A 105 -10.58 38.97 26.98
CA ILE A 105 -10.65 39.24 28.41
C ILE A 105 -9.49 40.12 28.87
N THR A 106 -9.83 41.31 29.34
CA THR A 106 -8.92 42.39 29.77
C THR A 106 -8.13 42.12 31.07
N SER A 107 -8.19 40.96 31.70
CA SER A 107 -7.49 40.75 32.98
C SER A 107 -7.04 39.33 33.29
N SER A 108 -7.30 38.33 32.46
CA SER A 108 -6.82 36.94 32.66
C SER A 108 -6.68 36.25 31.34
N VAL A 109 -5.50 35.71 31.04
CA VAL A 109 -5.31 34.83 29.89
C VAL A 109 -6.01 33.52 30.21
N VAL A 110 -7.17 33.28 29.63
CA VAL A 110 -7.83 31.98 29.67
C VAL A 110 -7.38 31.23 28.44
N LEU A 111 -6.64 30.15 28.64
CA LEU A 111 -6.30 29.21 27.55
C LEU A 111 -7.52 28.34 27.30
N ARG A 112 -8.00 28.28 26.05
CA ARG A 112 -9.04 27.36 25.62
C ARG A 112 -8.38 26.22 24.88
N ALA A 113 -8.70 24.99 25.28
CA ALA A 113 -8.31 23.78 24.59
C ALA A 113 -9.20 23.62 23.33
N HIS A 114 -8.59 23.36 22.22
CA HIS A 114 -9.24 22.91 21.00
C HIS A 114 -8.64 21.55 20.66
N ASP A 115 -9.46 20.55 20.56
CA ASP A 115 -9.07 19.21 20.15
C ASP A 115 -9.19 19.15 18.62
N PHE A 116 -8.07 18.88 17.96
CA PHE A 116 -8.00 18.60 16.53
C PHE A 116 -7.84 17.09 16.37
N GLU A 117 -8.69 16.51 15.58
CA GLU A 117 -8.70 15.09 15.25
C GLU A 117 -8.66 14.97 13.73
N VAL A 118 -7.67 14.26 13.22
CA VAL A 118 -7.52 13.97 11.78
C VAL A 118 -7.51 12.47 11.58
N GLU A 119 -8.46 11.99 10.80
CA GLU A 119 -8.59 10.60 10.39
C GLU A 119 -8.26 10.47 8.89
N ILE A 120 -7.40 9.53 8.52
CA ILE A 120 -7.03 9.28 7.13
C ILE A 120 -7.22 7.81 6.82
N ILE A 121 -8.01 7.52 5.76
CA ILE A 121 -8.30 6.17 5.27
C ILE A 121 -7.78 6.03 3.85
N PRO A 122 -6.51 5.60 3.64
CA PRO A 122 -6.01 5.31 2.32
C PRO A 122 -6.58 3.99 1.78
N ILE A 123 -7.00 4.01 0.51
CA ILE A 123 -7.48 2.86 -0.26
C ILE A 123 -6.62 2.75 -1.51
N THR A 124 -5.80 1.71 -1.61
CA THR A 124 -4.78 1.59 -2.66
C THR A 124 -4.82 0.26 -3.38
N LEU A 125 -4.49 0.29 -4.67
CA LEU A 125 -4.15 -0.89 -5.46
C LEU A 125 -2.63 -0.99 -5.53
N ASN A 126 -2.11 -2.15 -5.14
CA ASN A 126 -0.68 -2.39 -4.96
C ASN A 126 -0.17 -3.48 -5.90
N TYR A 127 1.06 -3.30 -6.37
CA TYR A 127 1.85 -4.32 -7.02
C TYR A 127 3.11 -4.59 -6.22
N LYS A 128 3.37 -5.86 -5.92
CA LYS A 128 4.54 -6.33 -5.17
C LYS A 128 5.31 -7.37 -5.96
N TYR A 129 6.61 -7.24 -6.01
CA TYR A 129 7.57 -8.22 -6.49
C TYR A 129 8.36 -8.77 -5.32
N GLU A 130 8.45 -10.10 -5.22
CA GLU A 130 9.08 -10.78 -4.10
C GLU A 130 10.02 -11.88 -4.62
N CYS A 131 11.24 -11.97 -4.05
CA CYS A 131 12.22 -12.99 -4.41
C CYS A 131 12.88 -13.60 -3.19
N ALA A 132 13.11 -14.91 -3.25
CA ALA A 132 13.77 -15.65 -2.19
C ALA A 132 15.25 -15.26 -2.07
N LEU A 133 15.67 -14.95 -0.83
CA LEU A 133 17.08 -14.82 -0.42
C LEU A 133 17.60 -16.15 0.09
N THR A 134 16.78 -16.85 0.89
CA THR A 134 17.06 -18.17 1.44
C THR A 134 15.80 -19.02 1.38
N GLY A 135 15.83 -20.24 1.95
CA GLY A 135 14.63 -21.11 1.96
C GLY A 135 13.41 -20.52 2.67
N SER A 136 13.58 -19.63 3.64
CA SER A 136 12.48 -19.06 4.43
C SER A 136 12.44 -17.53 4.41
N LEU A 137 13.48 -16.87 3.91
CA LEU A 137 13.59 -15.41 3.89
C LEU A 137 13.54 -14.90 2.47
N ASN A 138 12.62 -13.98 2.20
CA ASN A 138 12.46 -13.29 0.93
C ASN A 138 12.63 -11.79 1.12
N TRP A 139 13.04 -11.09 0.09
CA TRP A 139 12.91 -9.63 0.01
C TRP A 139 11.74 -9.28 -0.90
N TYR A 140 11.13 -8.15 -0.64
CA TYR A 140 10.10 -7.61 -1.52
C TYR A 140 10.32 -6.14 -1.80
N ALA A 141 9.79 -5.69 -2.93
CA ALA A 141 9.64 -4.29 -3.27
C ALA A 141 8.37 -4.11 -4.11
N GLY A 142 7.78 -2.94 -4.00
CA GLY A 142 6.53 -2.67 -4.72
C GLY A 142 6.15 -1.20 -4.72
N ALA A 143 5.01 -0.94 -5.33
CA ALA A 143 4.39 0.37 -5.37
C ALA A 143 2.87 0.23 -5.36
N GLY A 144 2.21 1.23 -4.82
CA GLY A 144 0.76 1.33 -4.79
C GLY A 144 0.29 2.73 -5.10
N ALA A 145 -0.95 2.83 -5.57
CA ALA A 145 -1.61 4.11 -5.79
C ALA A 145 -3.12 3.98 -5.56
N GLY A 146 -3.73 5.07 -5.15
CA GLY A 146 -5.16 5.12 -4.85
C GLY A 146 -5.60 6.49 -4.37
N ILE A 147 -6.52 6.48 -3.43
CA ILE A 147 -7.07 7.68 -2.80
C ILE A 147 -6.97 7.57 -1.29
N ALA A 148 -6.84 8.70 -0.62
CA ALA A 148 -7.02 8.83 0.81
C ALA A 148 -8.28 9.64 1.08
N LEU A 149 -9.16 9.10 1.93
CA LEU A 149 -10.29 9.83 2.48
C LEU A 149 -9.80 10.49 3.76
N VAL A 150 -9.96 11.80 3.88
CA VAL A 150 -9.48 12.59 5.01
C VAL A 150 -10.64 13.26 5.67
N ASP A 151 -10.82 13.00 6.96
CA ASP A 151 -11.80 13.63 7.82
C ASP A 151 -11.04 14.45 8.87
N ALA A 152 -11.28 15.76 8.92
CA ALA A 152 -10.71 16.63 9.92
C ALA A 152 -11.80 17.21 10.80
N SER A 153 -11.70 17.04 12.12
CA SER A 153 -12.65 17.58 13.05
C SER A 153 -11.98 18.48 14.10
N THR A 154 -12.62 19.61 14.38
CA THR A 154 -12.21 20.52 15.44
C THR A 154 -13.31 20.61 16.46
N LYS A 155 -13.01 20.21 17.71
CA LYS A 155 -13.94 20.29 18.82
C LYS A 155 -13.47 21.36 19.79
N GLY A 156 -14.23 22.45 19.90
CA GLY A 156 -13.94 23.53 20.83
C GLY A 156 -15.19 24.00 21.57
N PRO A 157 -15.03 24.81 22.64
CA PRO A 157 -16.16 25.26 23.48
C PRO A 157 -17.16 26.17 22.74
N VAL A 158 -16.80 26.71 21.55
CA VAL A 158 -17.63 27.64 20.80
C VAL A 158 -17.88 27.21 19.36
N VAL A 159 -16.99 26.38 18.78
CA VAL A 159 -17.05 25.95 17.37
C VAL A 159 -16.78 24.47 17.30
N ASN A 160 -17.69 23.74 16.66
CA ASN A 160 -17.46 22.37 16.20
C ASN A 160 -17.59 22.39 14.69
N THR A 161 -16.53 22.05 14.00
CA THR A 161 -16.51 21.97 12.53
C THR A 161 -15.90 20.62 12.14
N SER A 162 -16.52 19.95 11.18
CA SER A 162 -15.91 18.81 10.48
C SER A 162 -15.87 19.15 8.99
N ASP A 163 -14.81 18.75 8.34
CA ASP A 163 -14.60 18.92 6.91
C ASP A 163 -14.00 17.64 6.35
N ASP A 164 -14.47 17.21 5.19
CA ASP A 164 -14.04 15.99 4.51
C ASP A 164 -13.39 16.33 3.16
N ASP A 165 -12.29 15.67 2.85
CA ASP A 165 -11.56 15.84 1.60
C ASP A 165 -11.10 14.49 1.05
N THR A 166 -10.70 14.46 -0.22
CA THR A 166 -10.18 13.27 -0.88
C THR A 166 -8.93 13.63 -1.66
N ALA A 167 -7.81 13.03 -1.26
CA ALA A 167 -6.51 13.27 -1.89
C ALA A 167 -6.06 12.06 -2.72
N PHE A 168 -5.21 12.31 -3.70
CA PHE A 168 -4.45 11.25 -4.35
C PHE A 168 -3.39 10.73 -3.38
N TYR A 169 -3.27 9.41 -3.31
CA TYR A 169 -2.33 8.73 -2.44
C TYR A 169 -1.52 7.70 -3.24
N ALA A 170 -0.20 7.76 -3.14
CA ALA A 170 0.70 6.80 -3.75
C ALA A 170 1.86 6.49 -2.81
N HIS A 171 2.45 5.29 -2.95
CA HIS A 171 3.61 4.92 -2.16
C HIS A 171 4.48 3.91 -2.89
N ILE A 172 5.74 3.88 -2.50
CA ILE A 172 6.68 2.81 -2.81
C ILE A 172 7.08 2.13 -1.52
N PHE A 173 7.34 0.84 -1.57
CA PHE A 173 7.68 0.09 -0.37
C PHE A 173 8.69 -1.01 -0.65
N ALA A 174 9.46 -1.38 0.39
CA ALA A 174 10.39 -2.49 0.34
C ALA A 174 10.60 -3.09 1.73
N GLY A 175 10.94 -4.37 1.80
CA GLY A 175 11.15 -5.04 3.06
C GLY A 175 11.55 -6.50 2.93
N LEU A 176 11.35 -7.23 4.01
CA LEU A 176 11.64 -8.65 4.14
C LEU A 176 10.39 -9.43 4.55
N VAL A 177 10.25 -10.62 3.99
CA VAL A 177 9.21 -11.60 4.35
C VAL A 177 9.90 -12.82 4.93
N TYR A 178 9.39 -13.31 6.06
CA TYR A 178 9.80 -14.58 6.64
C TYR A 178 8.65 -15.58 6.60
N ASN A 179 8.84 -16.66 5.85
CA ASN A 179 7.86 -17.73 5.71
C ASN A 179 7.91 -18.64 6.94
N ILE A 180 6.91 -18.55 7.82
CA ILE A 180 6.76 -19.39 9.01
C ILE A 180 6.25 -20.79 8.61
N SER A 181 5.34 -20.82 7.64
CA SER A 181 4.79 -22.05 7.05
C SER A 181 4.45 -21.84 5.58
N GLU A 182 3.96 -22.87 4.91
CA GLU A 182 3.48 -22.77 3.51
C GLU A 182 2.29 -21.80 3.36
N SER A 183 1.52 -21.62 4.43
CA SER A 183 0.32 -20.78 4.42
C SER A 183 0.43 -19.48 5.21
N PHE A 184 1.47 -19.32 6.01
CA PHE A 184 1.58 -18.15 6.88
C PHE A 184 2.96 -17.50 6.83
N GLU A 185 2.98 -16.21 6.62
CA GLU A 185 4.16 -15.36 6.52
C GLU A 185 4.05 -14.17 7.45
N VAL A 186 5.20 -13.69 7.91
CA VAL A 186 5.35 -12.39 8.56
C VAL A 186 6.24 -11.52 7.70
N PHE A 187 5.95 -10.24 7.66
CA PHE A 187 6.75 -9.29 6.88
C PHE A 187 7.01 -8.02 7.68
N GLY A 188 8.09 -7.34 7.34
CA GLY A 188 8.41 -6.03 7.85
C GLY A 188 9.17 -5.22 6.83
N GLY A 189 8.93 -3.93 6.80
CA GLY A 189 9.51 -3.06 5.79
C GLY A 189 9.32 -1.59 6.07
N ALA A 190 9.68 -0.81 5.07
CA ALA A 190 9.48 0.63 5.04
C ALA A 190 8.69 1.01 3.79
N ARG A 191 7.89 2.04 3.92
CA ARG A 191 7.04 2.62 2.90
C ARG A 191 7.30 4.11 2.84
N PHE A 192 7.53 4.64 1.65
CA PHE A 192 7.62 6.07 1.39
C PHE A 192 6.35 6.52 0.70
N VAL A 193 5.66 7.50 1.28
CA VAL A 193 4.34 7.95 0.88
C VAL A 193 4.42 9.27 0.13
N PHE A 194 3.54 9.42 -0.84
CA PHE A 194 3.27 10.66 -1.57
C PHE A 194 1.77 10.91 -1.49
N MET A 195 1.38 12.04 -0.99
CA MET A 195 -0.02 12.44 -0.86
C MET A 195 -0.19 13.86 -1.36
N ASP A 196 -1.25 14.12 -2.16
CA ASP A 196 -1.58 15.47 -2.59
C ASP A 196 -2.06 16.32 -1.40
N ASP A 197 -1.98 17.65 -1.54
CA ASP A 197 -2.46 18.63 -0.57
C ASP A 197 -3.93 18.39 -0.22
N VAL A 198 -4.27 18.52 1.05
CA VAL A 198 -5.62 18.43 1.59
C VAL A 198 -6.07 19.76 2.17
N PHE A 199 -7.33 20.12 1.99
CA PHE A 199 -7.90 21.42 2.43
C PHE A 199 -7.09 22.66 1.98
N GLY A 200 -6.26 22.52 0.92
CA GLY A 200 -5.38 23.57 0.42
C GLY A 200 -4.13 23.84 1.24
N ALA A 201 -3.75 22.90 2.10
CA ALA A 201 -2.50 22.88 2.86
C ALA A 201 -1.69 21.62 2.53
N ASP A 202 -0.40 21.63 2.84
CA ASP A 202 0.47 20.46 2.70
C ASP A 202 -0.09 19.30 3.53
N SER A 203 -0.12 18.11 2.93
CA SER A 203 -0.61 16.90 3.61
C SER A 203 0.34 16.48 4.72
N PRO A 204 -0.17 16.05 5.90
CA PRO A 204 0.68 15.57 6.99
C PRO A 204 1.38 14.24 6.66
N LEU A 205 0.94 13.51 5.62
CA LEU A 205 1.56 12.26 5.17
C LEU A 205 2.39 12.41 3.90
N ASP A 206 2.58 13.63 3.37
CA ASP A 206 3.38 13.82 2.17
C ASP A 206 4.87 13.73 2.47
N GLU A 207 5.59 12.95 1.64
CA GLU A 207 7.03 12.69 1.76
C GLU A 207 7.46 12.00 3.08
N GLU A 208 6.54 11.27 3.76
CA GLU A 208 6.82 10.60 5.02
C GLU A 208 7.24 9.14 4.84
N VAL A 209 8.04 8.64 5.79
CA VAL A 209 8.47 7.24 5.86
C VAL A 209 7.68 6.52 6.93
N HIS A 210 7.01 5.43 6.53
CA HIS A 210 6.30 4.54 7.44
C HIS A 210 7.08 3.25 7.59
N TYR A 211 7.24 2.76 8.81
CA TYR A 211 7.70 1.41 9.09
C TYR A 211 6.52 0.51 9.41
N GLU A 212 6.51 -0.68 8.86
CA GLU A 212 5.41 -1.62 9.04
C GLU A 212 5.89 -3.01 9.43
N LEU A 213 5.06 -3.69 10.24
CA LEU A 213 5.19 -5.11 10.57
C LEU A 213 3.82 -5.76 10.40
N GLY A 214 3.78 -6.89 9.69
CA GLY A 214 2.50 -7.52 9.39
C GLY A 214 2.57 -9.02 9.22
N GLY A 215 1.41 -9.61 8.98
CA GLY A 215 1.25 -11.01 8.68
C GLY A 215 0.29 -11.25 7.52
N ARG A 216 0.55 -12.31 6.76
CA ARG A 216 -0.24 -12.71 5.60
C ARG A 216 -0.54 -14.21 5.65
N PHE A 217 -1.77 -14.56 5.30
CA PHE A 217 -2.23 -15.93 5.15
C PHE A 217 -2.54 -16.23 3.67
N ASN A 218 -1.93 -17.28 3.13
CA ASN A 218 -2.08 -17.74 1.75
C ASN A 218 -3.03 -18.94 1.70
N PHE A 219 -3.96 -18.99 0.72
CA PHE A 219 -4.99 -20.03 0.57
C PHE A 219 -5.38 -20.31 -0.88
#